data_a7d87809ef5f0807ddccdc3410712104
#
_entry.id   a7d87809ef5f0807ddccdc3410712104
#
_cell.length_a   1.000
_cell.length_b   1.000
_cell.length_c   1.000
_cell.angle_alpha   90.00
_cell.angle_beta   90.00
_cell.angle_gamma   90.00
#
_symmetry.space_group_name_H-M   'P 1'
#
loop_
_entity.id
_entity.type
_entity.pdbx_description
1 polymer ?
#
loop_
_entity_poly.entity_id
_entity_poly.type
_entity_poly.pdbx_seq_one_letter_code
_entity_poly.pdbx_strand_id
1 'polypeptide(L)'
;MNENFEKDINETTENPVVEPEKVSEPKAEPYVQRTYGNYGNSNQYMPYGSYAAYNRPEAEKKASKGKKKGVIIAAIILCVSFLIAVMVFFTSLFIDGFRTEVTPDGDKTQMDLVETPQNDGYISDGDSMSAKAIYQKIHESSVGIIVYSGNKQQVYSEGSGVVLGLNGDETGSYIITCAHVIDVANAKIVVQTADGAQYDAKLVGMDSKTDIGLVYVANTSLKAAEFADSDTLEVGDAIYAIGNPGGIQFFGSFTNGMVSAIGRPVDSPVGYEVACIQHTAAINPGNSGGALVNGHGQIVGINSSKIASTDFEGMGFAVPSTTVKEIVDQLIKNGRVTNRPALGIQFMPNTQSQVHSIIVKTNDLPSGSIIIDTIMIGSDLQNKGVVEGDMIIGVNGKDLDDYNMILELIENSKVGDVLTLKICHIDANYKTSIFDVQVKLVEDSSVSEPQEEAEMQTFPFPFDY
;
A
#
# COMPACT_ATOMS: atom_id res chain seq x y z
N MET A 1 44.55 -41.04 51.22
CA MET A 1 43.27 -41.79 51.29
C MET A 1 42.40 -41.10 50.29
N ASN A 2 42.14 -41.55 49.24
CA ASN A 2 42.06 -42.63 48.21
C ASN A 2 41.85 -41.87 46.90
N GLU A 3 42.68 -41.88 45.83
CA GLU A 3 42.88 -42.95 44.87
C GLU A 3 41.62 -43.71 44.48
N ASN A 4 41.27 -43.56 43.15
CA ASN A 4 40.32 -44.26 42.35
C ASN A 4 39.09 -43.48 41.90
N PHE A 5 39.27 -42.80 40.76
CA PHE A 5 38.23 -42.66 39.71
C PHE A 5 38.89 -42.18 38.41
N GLU A 6 39.84 -42.95 37.92
CA GLU A 6 40.29 -42.97 36.50
C GLU A 6 40.15 -44.40 36.00
N LYS A 7 39.10 -44.63 35.22
CA LYS A 7 38.96 -45.65 34.19
C LYS A 7 37.49 -45.76 33.81
N ASP A 8 37.17 -45.25 32.64
CA ASP A 8 36.24 -45.82 31.68
C ASP A 8 35.71 -44.73 30.77
N ILE A 9 36.57 -44.22 29.88
CA ILE A 9 36.16 -43.56 28.65
C ILE A 9 37.03 -44.11 27.53
N ASN A 10 36.68 -45.28 26.99
CA ASN A 10 37.11 -45.73 25.69
C ASN A 10 36.27 -46.96 25.26
N GLU A 11 35.09 -46.67 24.74
CA GLU A 11 34.39 -47.52 23.82
C GLU A 11 33.79 -46.63 22.74
N THR A 12 34.55 -46.41 21.68
CA THR A 12 34.09 -45.91 20.40
C THR A 12 33.25 -46.98 19.72
N THR A 13 31.94 -46.83 19.78
CA THR A 13 31.07 -47.56 18.88
C THR A 13 31.07 -46.82 17.54
N GLU A 14 31.73 -47.42 16.56
CA GLU A 14 31.64 -47.07 15.14
C GLU A 14 30.20 -47.24 14.67
N ASN A 15 29.52 -46.14 14.31
CA ASN A 15 28.31 -46.19 13.55
C ASN A 15 28.62 -46.55 12.09
N PRO A 16 27.91 -47.48 11.46
CA PRO A 16 28.13 -47.84 10.06
C PRO A 16 27.76 -46.65 9.17
N VAL A 17 28.70 -46.30 8.31
CA VAL A 17 28.54 -45.34 7.22
C VAL A 17 27.50 -45.92 6.25
N VAL A 18 26.33 -45.30 6.18
CA VAL A 18 25.33 -45.57 5.15
C VAL A 18 25.77 -44.79 3.90
N GLU A 19 26.18 -45.51 2.86
CA GLU A 19 26.41 -44.92 1.54
C GLU A 19 25.12 -44.31 1.02
N PRO A 20 25.15 -43.10 0.43
CA PRO A 20 23.97 -42.47 -0.14
C PRO A 20 23.54 -43.23 -1.41
N GLU A 21 22.32 -43.69 -1.40
CA GLU A 21 21.63 -44.26 -2.56
C GLU A 21 21.70 -43.32 -3.76
N LYS A 22 22.18 -43.82 -4.90
CA LYS A 22 22.21 -43.08 -6.16
C LYS A 22 20.78 -42.78 -6.60
N VAL A 23 20.35 -41.51 -6.44
CA VAL A 23 19.13 -41.00 -7.07
C VAL A 23 19.38 -40.96 -8.58
N SER A 24 18.63 -41.76 -9.33
CA SER A 24 18.65 -41.79 -10.79
C SER A 24 18.08 -40.45 -11.32
N GLU A 25 18.84 -39.81 -12.18
CA GLU A 25 18.42 -38.60 -12.92
C GLU A 25 17.14 -38.88 -13.72
N PRO A 26 16.14 -37.97 -13.69
CA PRO A 26 14.97 -38.11 -14.54
C PRO A 26 15.36 -37.90 -16.00
N LYS A 27 15.02 -38.87 -16.87
CA LYS A 27 15.18 -38.77 -18.32
C LYS A 27 14.38 -37.58 -18.85
N ALA A 28 15.06 -36.63 -19.48
CA ALA A 28 14.47 -35.52 -20.21
C ALA A 28 13.59 -36.08 -21.36
N GLU A 29 12.31 -35.77 -21.35
CA GLU A 29 11.42 -35.95 -22.51
C GLU A 29 11.75 -34.91 -23.60
N PRO A 30 11.59 -35.26 -24.88
CA PRO A 30 11.97 -34.36 -25.97
C PRO A 30 10.98 -33.22 -26.11
N TYR A 31 11.54 -32.02 -26.17
CA TYR A 31 10.87 -30.73 -26.43
C TYR A 31 10.13 -30.76 -27.77
N VAL A 32 8.81 -30.74 -27.76
CA VAL A 32 7.99 -30.59 -28.97
C VAL A 32 7.92 -29.11 -29.32
N GLN A 33 8.65 -28.74 -30.36
CA GLN A 33 8.62 -27.42 -31.00
C GLN A 33 7.22 -27.24 -31.66
N ARG A 34 6.35 -26.39 -31.07
CA ARG A 34 5.15 -25.93 -31.75
C ARG A 34 5.50 -24.85 -32.75
N THR A 35 5.45 -25.19 -34.02
CA THR A 35 5.52 -24.25 -35.14
C THR A 35 4.28 -23.38 -35.14
N TYR A 36 4.46 -22.07 -34.95
CA TYR A 36 3.43 -21.08 -35.24
C TYR A 36 3.23 -20.94 -36.72
N GLY A 37 1.99 -21.23 -37.19
CA GLY A 37 1.58 -21.06 -38.56
C GLY A 37 1.59 -19.59 -38.99
N ASN A 38 2.26 -19.38 -40.10
CA ASN A 38 2.34 -18.13 -40.84
C ASN A 38 0.92 -17.77 -41.36
N TYR A 39 0.34 -16.66 -40.86
CA TYR A 39 -0.80 -16.03 -41.54
C TYR A 39 -0.26 -15.08 -42.61
N GLY A 40 -0.40 -15.53 -43.84
CA GLY A 40 0.00 -14.80 -45.04
C GLY A 40 -0.80 -13.51 -45.22
N ASN A 41 -0.05 -12.49 -45.52
CA ASN A 41 -0.48 -11.19 -45.99
C ASN A 41 -0.98 -11.33 -47.42
N SER A 42 -2.28 -11.12 -47.72
CA SER A 42 -2.78 -10.97 -49.05
C SER A 42 -3.22 -9.51 -49.30
N ASN A 43 -2.28 -8.69 -49.70
CA ASN A 43 -2.55 -7.43 -50.38
C ASN A 43 -3.01 -7.73 -51.77
N GLN A 44 -4.32 -7.58 -52.08
CA GLN A 44 -4.81 -7.46 -53.41
C GLN A 44 -4.98 -5.99 -53.81
N TYR A 45 -4.06 -5.51 -54.61
CA TYR A 45 -4.19 -4.29 -55.39
C TYR A 45 -5.29 -4.50 -56.47
N MET A 46 -6.26 -3.59 -56.53
CA MET A 46 -7.14 -3.43 -57.67
C MET A 46 -6.70 -2.22 -58.52
N PRO A 47 -6.64 -2.35 -59.84
CA PRO A 47 -6.12 -1.29 -60.68
C PRO A 47 -7.17 -0.23 -61.06
N TYR A 48 -6.69 0.96 -61.28
CA TYR A 48 -7.37 2.12 -61.87
C TYR A 48 -7.91 1.80 -63.25
N GLY A 49 -9.18 2.11 -63.52
CA GLY A 49 -9.80 2.00 -64.82
C GLY A 49 -10.96 2.96 -65.04
N SER A 50 -10.65 3.98 -65.82
CA SER A 50 -11.45 4.70 -66.81
C SER A 50 -12.74 5.43 -66.46
N TYR A 51 -12.70 6.70 -66.79
CA TYR A 51 -13.78 7.67 -66.96
C TYR A 51 -14.89 7.18 -67.90
N ALA A 52 -16.14 7.32 -67.49
CA ALA A 52 -17.27 7.45 -68.37
C ALA A 52 -18.10 8.64 -67.91
N ALA A 53 -18.14 9.63 -68.76
CA ALA A 53 -19.04 10.77 -68.69
C ALA A 53 -20.49 10.31 -68.87
N TYR A 54 -21.40 10.74 -67.99
CA TYR A 54 -22.82 10.68 -68.27
C TYR A 54 -23.53 11.96 -67.88
N ASN A 55 -24.35 12.39 -68.79
CA ASN A 55 -25.08 13.63 -68.92
C ASN A 55 -25.94 14.03 -67.72
N ARG A 56 -25.98 15.35 -67.52
CA ARG A 56 -26.93 16.05 -66.64
C ARG A 56 -28.30 16.13 -67.37
N PRO A 57 -29.41 15.88 -66.64
CA PRO A 57 -30.70 16.51 -66.99
C PRO A 57 -30.96 17.69 -66.00
N GLU A 58 -31.66 18.67 -66.61
CA GLU A 58 -31.97 19.97 -66.05
C GLU A 58 -32.77 19.94 -64.76
N ALA A 59 -32.59 21.02 -63.99
CA ALA A 59 -33.21 21.28 -62.71
C ALA A 59 -34.71 21.66 -62.93
N GLU A 60 -35.60 20.87 -62.36
CA GLU A 60 -36.94 21.32 -61.96
C GLU A 60 -36.92 21.92 -60.56
N LYS A 61 -37.26 23.20 -60.44
CA LYS A 61 -37.50 23.92 -59.18
C LYS A 61 -38.75 23.33 -58.52
N LYS A 62 -38.54 22.61 -57.42
CA LYS A 62 -39.60 22.34 -56.45
C LYS A 62 -39.36 23.12 -55.13
N ALA A 63 -40.43 23.86 -54.82
CA ALA A 63 -40.50 24.82 -53.72
C ALA A 63 -40.27 24.20 -52.32
N SER A 64 -39.50 24.91 -51.52
CA SER A 64 -39.62 25.15 -50.07
C SER A 64 -40.48 24.18 -49.23
N LYS A 65 -39.84 23.08 -48.78
CA LYS A 65 -40.28 22.35 -47.58
C LYS A 65 -39.16 22.19 -46.54
N GLY A 66 -38.15 23.05 -46.59
CA GLY A 66 -36.93 22.93 -45.71
C GLY A 66 -37.09 23.39 -44.27
N LYS A 67 -38.06 24.28 -43.96
CA LYS A 67 -38.17 24.84 -42.61
C LYS A 67 -38.71 23.88 -41.53
N LYS A 68 -39.58 22.93 -41.90
CA LYS A 68 -40.14 21.96 -40.92
C LYS A 68 -39.14 20.85 -40.57
N LYS A 69 -38.22 20.42 -41.43
CA LYS A 69 -37.20 19.40 -41.13
C LYS A 69 -36.11 19.94 -40.21
N GLY A 70 -35.71 21.19 -40.34
CA GLY A 70 -34.72 21.82 -39.45
C GLY A 70 -35.23 21.97 -38.01
N VAL A 71 -36.52 22.30 -37.83
CA VAL A 71 -37.13 22.41 -36.50
C VAL A 71 -37.26 21.03 -35.83
N ILE A 72 -37.57 19.99 -36.59
CA ILE A 72 -37.66 18.62 -36.07
C ILE A 72 -36.26 18.11 -35.67
N ILE A 73 -35.24 18.35 -36.47
CA ILE A 73 -33.84 17.95 -36.14
C ILE A 73 -33.34 18.72 -34.90
N ALA A 74 -33.61 20.03 -34.81
CA ALA A 74 -33.25 20.82 -33.65
C ALA A 74 -33.99 20.34 -32.37
N ALA A 75 -35.28 19.97 -32.48
CA ALA A 75 -36.03 19.40 -31.39
C ALA A 75 -35.51 18.02 -30.92
N ILE A 76 -35.10 17.16 -31.88
CA ILE A 76 -34.48 15.85 -31.54
C ILE A 76 -33.13 16.05 -30.86
N ILE A 77 -32.27 16.97 -31.35
CA ILE A 77 -30.98 17.29 -30.69
C ILE A 77 -31.22 17.81 -29.27
N LEU A 78 -32.19 18.70 -29.07
CA LEU A 78 -32.56 19.21 -27.75
C LEU A 78 -33.08 18.11 -26.80
N CYS A 79 -33.91 17.20 -27.29
CA CYS A 79 -34.39 16.04 -26.51
C CYS A 79 -33.27 15.08 -26.19
N VAL A 80 -32.34 14.79 -27.10
CA VAL A 80 -31.20 13.90 -26.84
C VAL A 80 -30.22 14.55 -25.86
N SER A 81 -29.92 15.83 -25.99
CA SER A 81 -29.07 16.55 -25.03
C SER A 81 -29.70 16.64 -23.64
N PHE A 82 -31.03 16.80 -23.56
CA PHE A 82 -31.74 16.77 -22.29
C PHE A 82 -31.70 15.37 -21.66
N LEU A 83 -31.91 14.31 -22.43
CA LEU A 83 -31.80 12.93 -21.95
C LEU A 83 -30.39 12.59 -21.48
N ILE A 84 -29.34 13.05 -22.17
CA ILE A 84 -27.96 12.89 -21.75
C ILE A 84 -27.71 13.67 -20.43
N ALA A 85 -28.19 14.92 -20.33
CA ALA A 85 -28.06 15.71 -19.10
C ALA A 85 -28.80 15.05 -17.92
N VAL A 86 -29.98 14.49 -18.15
CA VAL A 86 -30.75 13.74 -17.14
C VAL A 86 -30.02 12.45 -16.76
N MET A 87 -29.45 11.74 -17.74
CA MET A 87 -28.66 10.54 -17.48
C MET A 87 -27.39 10.86 -16.67
N VAL A 88 -26.65 11.93 -17.04
CA VAL A 88 -25.49 12.39 -16.29
C VAL A 88 -25.88 12.86 -14.89
N PHE A 89 -27.01 13.55 -14.72
CA PHE A 89 -27.53 13.95 -13.41
C PHE A 89 -27.90 12.74 -12.54
N PHE A 90 -28.60 11.74 -13.10
CA PHE A 90 -28.92 10.53 -12.37
C PHE A 90 -27.68 9.65 -12.10
N THR A 91 -26.70 9.59 -13.02
CA THR A 91 -25.45 8.88 -12.75
C THR A 91 -24.63 9.59 -11.66
N SER A 92 -24.58 10.93 -11.64
CA SER A 92 -23.95 11.66 -10.55
C SER A 92 -24.66 11.44 -9.21
N LEU A 93 -26.01 11.50 -9.17
CA LEU A 93 -26.77 11.16 -7.97
C LEU A 93 -26.58 9.71 -7.51
N PHE A 94 -26.42 8.77 -8.45
CA PHE A 94 -26.12 7.37 -8.13
C PHE A 94 -24.69 7.21 -7.61
N ILE A 95 -23.70 7.89 -8.21
CA ILE A 95 -22.31 7.87 -7.78
C ILE A 95 -22.17 8.56 -6.41
N ASP A 96 -22.81 9.73 -6.20
CA ASP A 96 -22.83 10.40 -4.90
C ASP A 96 -23.60 9.61 -3.83
N GLY A 97 -24.62 8.84 -4.22
CA GLY A 97 -25.37 7.97 -3.30
C GLY A 97 -24.58 6.75 -2.79
N PHE A 98 -23.53 6.32 -3.51
CA PHE A 98 -22.63 5.24 -3.08
C PHE A 98 -21.34 5.75 -2.39
N ARG A 99 -20.95 7.00 -2.59
CA ARG A 99 -19.90 7.68 -1.83
C ARG A 99 -20.52 8.35 -0.59
N THR A 100 -20.95 7.57 0.38
CA THR A 100 -21.13 8.13 1.72
C THR A 100 -19.76 8.29 2.37
N GLU A 101 -19.05 9.35 2.00
CA GLU A 101 -17.84 9.75 2.70
C GLU A 101 -18.21 10.06 4.15
N VAL A 102 -17.42 9.52 5.08
CA VAL A 102 -17.49 9.95 6.48
C VAL A 102 -16.94 11.37 6.51
N THR A 103 -17.76 12.33 6.92
CA THR A 103 -17.25 13.69 7.13
C THR A 103 -16.23 13.65 8.26
N PRO A 104 -15.02 14.22 8.06
CA PRO A 104 -14.01 14.30 9.13
C PRO A 104 -14.58 14.95 10.39
N ASP A 105 -14.26 14.39 11.55
CA ASP A 105 -14.75 14.88 12.85
C ASP A 105 -14.15 16.23 13.27
N GLY A 106 -13.14 16.72 12.56
CA GLY A 106 -12.38 17.91 12.93
C GLY A 106 -11.55 17.64 14.19
N ASP A 107 -11.70 18.50 15.19
CA ASP A 107 -10.96 18.38 16.47
C ASP A 107 -11.78 17.65 17.57
N LYS A 108 -12.88 16.98 17.24
CA LYS A 108 -13.79 16.36 18.23
C LYS A 108 -13.28 15.06 18.82
N THR A 109 -12.49 14.31 18.06
CA THR A 109 -11.93 13.02 18.46
C THR A 109 -10.44 13.03 18.25
N GLN A 110 -9.70 12.52 19.23
CA GLN A 110 -8.25 12.30 19.16
C GLN A 110 -7.94 10.94 19.76
N MET A 111 -6.87 10.35 19.31
CA MET A 111 -6.34 9.14 19.90
C MET A 111 -5.54 9.47 21.17
N ASP A 112 -5.87 8.83 22.27
CA ASP A 112 -5.13 8.98 23.53
C ASP A 112 -4.14 7.85 23.73
N LEU A 113 -2.95 8.19 24.22
CA LEU A 113 -1.96 7.23 24.71
C LEU A 113 -1.99 7.26 26.25
N VAL A 114 -2.12 6.08 26.86
CA VAL A 114 -2.07 5.95 28.31
C VAL A 114 -0.65 5.63 28.78
N GLU A 115 -0.30 6.09 29.98
CA GLU A 115 1.00 5.78 30.58
C GLU A 115 1.12 4.27 30.83
N THR A 116 2.25 3.70 30.42
CA THR A 116 2.63 2.34 30.83
C THR A 116 3.24 2.42 32.22
N PRO A 117 2.83 1.57 33.18
CA PRO A 117 3.50 1.49 34.43
C PRO A 117 5.00 1.24 34.22
N GLN A 118 5.84 2.17 34.68
CA GLN A 118 7.30 2.02 34.56
C GLN A 118 7.76 0.87 35.44
N ASN A 119 8.42 -0.09 34.83
CA ASN A 119 9.11 -1.16 35.52
C ASN A 119 10.55 -0.77 35.74
N ASP A 120 11.05 -0.85 36.95
CA ASP A 120 12.44 -0.48 37.36
C ASP A 120 13.51 -1.47 36.83
N GLY A 121 13.37 -1.91 35.56
CA GLY A 121 14.43 -2.63 34.84
C GLY A 121 14.54 -4.13 35.11
N TYR A 122 13.72 -4.72 35.95
CA TYR A 122 13.55 -6.17 36.08
C TYR A 122 12.05 -6.48 36.14
N ILE A 123 11.56 -7.37 35.26
CA ILE A 123 10.22 -7.95 35.39
C ILE A 123 10.18 -8.64 36.77
N SER A 124 9.70 -7.94 37.77
CA SER A 124 9.24 -8.62 38.99
C SER A 124 7.96 -9.35 38.59
N ASP A 125 7.85 -10.63 38.92
CA ASP A 125 6.70 -11.52 38.60
C ASP A 125 5.31 -10.98 39.05
N GLY A 126 5.21 -9.73 39.48
CA GLY A 126 4.03 -9.11 40.09
C GLY A 126 3.29 -8.09 39.24
N ASP A 127 3.90 -7.45 38.24
CA ASP A 127 3.31 -6.30 37.54
C ASP A 127 2.85 -6.59 36.12
N SER A 128 3.35 -7.61 35.45
CA SER A 128 2.90 -7.99 34.11
C SER A 128 1.71 -8.97 34.18
N MET A 129 0.76 -8.79 33.24
CA MET A 129 -0.37 -9.70 33.08
C MET A 129 0.10 -11.03 32.49
N SER A 130 -0.57 -12.15 32.83
CA SER A 130 -0.34 -13.40 32.12
C SER A 130 -0.79 -13.26 30.65
N ALA A 131 -0.16 -14.01 29.72
CA ALA A 131 -0.55 -14.01 28.31
C ALA A 131 -2.06 -14.27 28.11
N LYS A 132 -2.65 -15.16 28.95
CA LYS A 132 -4.10 -15.42 28.94
C LYS A 132 -4.91 -14.16 29.29
N ALA A 133 -4.49 -13.40 30.32
CA ALA A 133 -5.17 -12.21 30.75
C ALA A 133 -5.04 -11.08 29.69
N ILE A 134 -3.85 -10.95 29.07
CA ILE A 134 -3.62 -10.02 27.95
C ILE A 134 -4.58 -10.35 26.80
N TYR A 135 -4.64 -11.62 26.39
CA TYR A 135 -5.58 -12.06 25.34
C TYR A 135 -7.03 -11.70 25.68
N GLN A 136 -7.47 -11.98 26.91
CA GLN A 136 -8.85 -11.66 27.34
C GLN A 136 -9.13 -10.15 27.33
N LYS A 137 -8.12 -9.30 27.64
CA LYS A 137 -8.25 -7.85 27.61
C LYS A 137 -8.42 -7.32 26.19
N ILE A 138 -7.62 -7.80 25.21
CA ILE A 138 -7.51 -7.23 23.87
C ILE A 138 -8.42 -7.91 22.83
N HIS A 139 -8.84 -9.16 23.05
CA HIS A 139 -9.56 -9.97 22.07
C HIS A 139 -10.87 -9.32 21.58
N GLU A 140 -11.63 -8.67 22.48
CA GLU A 140 -12.89 -8.00 22.10
C GLU A 140 -12.68 -6.69 21.34
N SER A 141 -11.48 -6.09 21.42
CA SER A 141 -11.08 -4.89 20.71
C SER A 141 -10.40 -5.20 19.36
N SER A 142 -10.11 -6.49 19.10
CA SER A 142 -9.54 -6.97 17.84
C SER A 142 -10.65 -7.38 16.88
N VAL A 143 -10.54 -6.96 15.63
CA VAL A 143 -11.54 -7.24 14.60
C VAL A 143 -10.89 -7.79 13.34
N GLY A 144 -11.71 -8.45 12.51
CA GLY A 144 -11.34 -8.81 11.15
C GLY A 144 -11.80 -7.75 10.16
N ILE A 145 -10.99 -7.51 9.15
CA ILE A 145 -11.31 -6.63 8.02
C ILE A 145 -11.46 -7.50 6.79
N ILE A 146 -12.60 -7.41 6.11
CA ILE A 146 -12.88 -8.13 4.87
C ILE A 146 -13.22 -7.09 3.81
N VAL A 147 -12.48 -7.11 2.71
CA VAL A 147 -12.67 -6.15 1.60
C VAL A 147 -13.15 -6.90 0.37
N TYR A 148 -14.29 -6.48 -0.15
CA TYR A 148 -14.85 -7.03 -1.38
C TYR A 148 -14.62 -6.07 -2.53
N SER A 149 -14.23 -6.60 -3.69
CA SER A 149 -14.17 -5.83 -4.94
C SER A 149 -15.57 -5.33 -5.31
N GLY A 150 -15.69 -4.03 -5.62
CA GLY A 150 -16.98 -3.36 -5.85
C GLY A 150 -17.88 -4.00 -6.90
N ASN A 151 -17.29 -4.68 -7.90
CA ASN A 151 -18.03 -5.24 -9.04
C ASN A 151 -18.27 -6.76 -8.94
N LYS A 152 -17.55 -7.50 -8.08
CA LYS A 152 -17.53 -8.98 -8.16
C LYS A 152 -18.09 -9.68 -6.92
N GLN A 153 -18.42 -8.98 -5.84
CA GLN A 153 -18.80 -9.58 -4.55
C GLN A 153 -17.82 -10.68 -4.08
N GLN A 154 -16.60 -10.64 -4.59
CA GLN A 154 -15.53 -11.57 -4.25
C GLN A 154 -14.63 -10.91 -3.22
N VAL A 155 -14.18 -11.68 -2.23
CA VAL A 155 -13.18 -11.22 -1.27
C VAL A 155 -11.90 -10.88 -2.04
N TYR A 156 -11.45 -9.64 -1.90
CA TYR A 156 -10.23 -9.13 -2.52
C TYR A 156 -9.07 -9.12 -1.54
N SER A 157 -9.32 -8.69 -0.30
CA SER A 157 -8.32 -8.61 0.75
C SER A 157 -8.95 -8.97 2.09
N GLU A 158 -8.17 -9.58 2.96
CA GLU A 158 -8.51 -9.83 4.36
C GLU A 158 -7.36 -9.37 5.25
N GLY A 159 -7.71 -8.83 6.41
CA GLY A 159 -6.75 -8.34 7.37
C GLY A 159 -7.33 -8.28 8.77
N SER A 160 -6.65 -7.54 9.61
CA SER A 160 -7.01 -7.30 11.01
C SER A 160 -7.26 -5.83 11.26
N GLY A 161 -7.91 -5.52 12.36
CA GLY A 161 -8.11 -4.16 12.83
C GLY A 161 -8.19 -4.09 14.33
N VAL A 162 -8.13 -2.87 14.83
CA VAL A 162 -8.21 -2.54 16.25
C VAL A 162 -9.24 -1.45 16.46
N VAL A 163 -10.17 -1.66 17.40
CA VAL A 163 -11.16 -0.65 17.77
C VAL A 163 -10.49 0.47 18.55
N LEU A 164 -10.47 1.67 17.96
CA LEU A 164 -9.95 2.87 18.60
C LEU A 164 -10.92 3.40 19.66
N GLY A 165 -12.19 3.47 19.36
CA GLY A 165 -13.23 4.02 20.22
C GLY A 165 -14.35 4.73 19.44
N LEU A 166 -15.18 5.45 20.18
CA LEU A 166 -16.31 6.21 19.60
C LEU A 166 -15.81 7.41 18.80
N ASN A 167 -16.54 7.72 17.74
CA ASN A 167 -16.37 9.01 17.05
C ASN A 167 -16.94 10.16 17.88
N GLY A 168 -16.54 11.41 17.55
CA GLY A 168 -16.87 12.60 18.34
C GLY A 168 -18.36 12.88 18.51
N ASP A 169 -19.22 12.36 17.64
CA ASP A 169 -20.69 12.49 17.73
C ASP A 169 -21.34 11.25 18.39
N GLU A 170 -20.55 10.28 18.85
CA GLU A 170 -20.98 9.02 19.49
C GLU A 170 -22.00 8.22 18.65
N THR A 171 -21.88 8.28 17.31
CA THR A 171 -22.77 7.58 16.39
C THR A 171 -22.21 6.24 15.92
N GLY A 172 -20.93 5.97 16.19
CA GLY A 172 -20.22 4.75 15.82
C GLY A 172 -18.81 4.73 16.36
N SER A 173 -18.04 3.77 15.90
CA SER A 173 -16.66 3.54 16.34
C SER A 173 -15.68 3.66 15.18
N TYR A 174 -14.50 4.18 15.47
CA TYR A 174 -13.34 4.13 14.58
C TYR A 174 -12.55 2.84 14.78
N ILE A 175 -12.00 2.32 13.68
CA ILE A 175 -11.19 1.11 13.67
C ILE A 175 -9.95 1.40 12.85
N ILE A 176 -8.79 1.15 13.46
CA ILE A 176 -7.47 1.26 12.82
C ILE A 176 -7.17 -0.06 12.12
N THR A 177 -6.60 0.01 10.93
CA THR A 177 -6.10 -1.12 10.15
C THR A 177 -4.89 -0.70 9.31
N CYS A 178 -4.35 -1.57 8.46
CA CYS A 178 -3.36 -1.19 7.47
C CYS A 178 -3.99 -0.59 6.21
N ALA A 179 -3.32 0.41 5.62
CA ALA A 179 -3.76 1.05 4.38
C ALA A 179 -3.88 0.02 3.25
N HIS A 180 -2.86 -0.84 3.04
CA HIS A 180 -2.86 -1.83 1.97
C HIS A 180 -3.99 -2.86 2.07
N VAL A 181 -4.60 -3.04 3.24
CA VAL A 181 -5.75 -3.94 3.42
C VAL A 181 -7.00 -3.34 2.79
N ILE A 182 -7.16 -2.00 2.88
CA ILE A 182 -8.36 -1.26 2.48
C ILE A 182 -8.18 -0.40 1.23
N ASP A 183 -6.97 -0.35 0.65
CA ASP A 183 -6.64 0.42 -0.55
C ASP A 183 -7.17 -0.27 -1.82
N VAL A 184 -8.48 -0.25 -1.97
CA VAL A 184 -9.20 -0.83 -3.11
C VAL A 184 -10.29 0.13 -3.58
N ALA A 185 -10.22 0.54 -4.84
CA ALA A 185 -11.20 1.45 -5.41
C ALA A 185 -12.62 0.86 -5.38
N ASN A 186 -13.59 1.65 -4.91
CA ASN A 186 -15.00 1.27 -4.84
C ASN A 186 -15.27 -0.02 -4.04
N ALA A 187 -14.39 -0.35 -3.09
CA ALA A 187 -14.54 -1.55 -2.28
C ALA A 187 -15.71 -1.46 -1.29
N LYS A 188 -16.32 -2.60 -1.00
CA LYS A 188 -17.15 -2.80 0.18
C LYS A 188 -16.27 -3.32 1.30
N ILE A 189 -16.13 -2.56 2.39
CA ILE A 189 -15.38 -2.94 3.58
C ILE A 189 -16.36 -3.49 4.62
N VAL A 190 -16.03 -4.64 5.19
CA VAL A 190 -16.81 -5.28 6.26
C VAL A 190 -15.88 -5.53 7.45
N VAL A 191 -16.35 -5.17 8.63
CA VAL A 191 -15.69 -5.45 9.90
C VAL A 191 -16.38 -6.60 10.58
N GLN A 192 -15.62 -7.63 10.98
CA GLN A 192 -16.12 -8.76 11.75
C GLN A 192 -15.58 -8.70 13.17
N THR A 193 -16.46 -8.79 14.15
CA THR A 193 -16.13 -8.79 15.59
C THR A 193 -15.90 -10.22 16.10
N ALA A 194 -15.39 -10.33 17.32
CA ALA A 194 -15.01 -11.59 17.95
C ALA A 194 -16.18 -12.58 18.12
N ASP A 195 -17.40 -12.09 18.23
CA ASP A 195 -18.62 -12.89 18.30
C ASP A 195 -19.15 -13.33 16.91
N GLY A 196 -18.42 -12.95 15.84
CA GLY A 196 -18.76 -13.27 14.44
C GLY A 196 -19.78 -12.31 13.82
N ALA A 197 -20.22 -11.26 14.52
CA ALA A 197 -21.08 -10.24 13.93
C ALA A 197 -20.32 -9.43 12.88
N GLN A 198 -21.01 -9.06 11.80
CA GLN A 198 -20.43 -8.32 10.67
C GLN A 198 -21.12 -6.97 10.51
N TYR A 199 -20.34 -5.94 10.24
CA TYR A 199 -20.78 -4.57 10.08
C TYR A 199 -20.19 -3.96 8.82
N ASP A 200 -21.01 -3.28 8.02
CA ASP A 200 -20.50 -2.48 6.90
C ASP A 200 -19.70 -1.30 7.46
N ALA A 201 -18.50 -1.13 6.92
CA ALA A 201 -17.59 -0.06 7.31
C ALA A 201 -17.42 0.95 6.18
N LYS A 202 -17.13 2.19 6.56
CA LYS A 202 -16.83 3.30 5.66
C LYS A 202 -15.37 3.69 5.81
N LEU A 203 -14.69 3.94 4.70
CA LEU A 203 -13.35 4.53 4.71
C LEU A 203 -13.43 5.94 5.29
N VAL A 204 -12.61 6.24 6.30
CA VAL A 204 -12.38 7.60 6.83
C VAL A 204 -11.20 8.23 6.10
N GLY A 205 -10.12 7.47 5.99
CA GLY A 205 -8.89 7.87 5.32
C GLY A 205 -7.81 6.82 5.47
N MET A 206 -6.72 6.99 4.75
CA MET A 206 -5.55 6.12 4.83
C MET A 206 -4.28 6.89 4.50
N ASP A 207 -3.15 6.35 4.95
CA ASP A 207 -1.81 6.83 4.62
C ASP A 207 -0.95 5.67 4.14
N SER A 208 -0.72 5.61 2.83
CA SER A 208 0.07 4.53 2.21
C SER A 208 1.55 4.59 2.56
N LYS A 209 2.06 5.74 3.05
CA LYS A 209 3.46 5.89 3.49
C LYS A 209 3.73 5.11 4.77
N THR A 210 2.89 5.31 5.79
CA THR A 210 3.00 4.60 7.07
C THR A 210 2.23 3.30 7.10
N ASP A 211 1.48 3.00 6.03
CA ASP A 211 0.60 1.83 5.94
C ASP A 211 -0.51 1.83 7.01
N ILE A 212 -0.98 3.00 7.43
CA ILE A 212 -2.08 3.14 8.40
C ILE A 212 -3.37 3.55 7.69
N GLY A 213 -4.46 2.84 8.01
CA GLY A 213 -5.80 3.14 7.53
C GLY A 213 -6.81 3.25 8.66
N LEU A 214 -7.86 4.03 8.44
CA LEU A 214 -8.93 4.26 9.40
C LEU A 214 -10.29 4.03 8.74
N VAL A 215 -11.12 3.20 9.37
CA VAL A 215 -12.50 2.98 8.94
C VAL A 215 -13.48 3.28 10.07
N TYR A 216 -14.71 3.59 9.71
CA TYR A 216 -15.83 3.88 10.62
C TYR A 216 -16.92 2.81 10.50
N VAL A 217 -17.45 2.40 11.64
CA VAL A 217 -18.58 1.46 11.75
C VAL A 217 -19.69 2.12 12.58
N ALA A 218 -20.92 2.09 12.09
CA ALA A 218 -22.10 2.61 12.82
C ALA A 218 -22.52 1.65 13.95
N ASN A 219 -21.60 1.44 14.91
CA ASN A 219 -21.83 0.64 16.11
C ASN A 219 -21.08 1.27 17.29
N THR A 220 -21.82 1.63 18.33
CA THR A 220 -21.30 2.28 19.54
C THR A 220 -20.96 1.31 20.67
N SER A 221 -21.20 0.00 20.44
CA SER A 221 -21.00 -1.03 21.49
C SER A 221 -19.63 -1.73 21.38
N LEU A 222 -18.81 -1.34 20.41
CA LEU A 222 -17.50 -1.94 20.24
C LEU A 222 -16.57 -1.52 21.37
N LYS A 223 -15.82 -2.48 21.91
CA LYS A 223 -14.90 -2.24 23.03
C LYS A 223 -13.62 -1.59 22.50
N ALA A 224 -13.34 -0.38 22.95
CA ALA A 224 -12.10 0.32 22.64
C ALA A 224 -10.89 -0.39 23.22
N ALA A 225 -9.77 -0.38 22.50
CA ALA A 225 -8.46 -0.79 23.00
C ALA A 225 -7.78 0.36 23.75
N GLU A 226 -6.85 0.01 24.66
CA GLU A 226 -5.95 0.98 25.26
C GLU A 226 -4.64 1.02 24.48
N PHE A 227 -4.17 2.22 24.14
CA PHE A 227 -2.89 2.43 23.47
C PHE A 227 -1.88 3.02 24.44
N ALA A 228 -0.67 2.47 24.48
CA ALA A 228 0.44 2.99 25.27
C ALA A 228 1.43 3.74 24.37
N ASP A 229 2.27 4.54 25.02
CA ASP A 229 3.38 5.25 24.37
C ASP A 229 4.48 4.24 23.97
N SER A 230 4.67 4.05 22.66
CA SER A 230 5.68 3.14 22.12
C SER A 230 7.12 3.61 22.34
N ASP A 231 7.34 4.89 22.64
CA ASP A 231 8.69 5.42 22.91
C ASP A 231 9.24 4.95 24.24
N THR A 232 8.39 4.34 25.08
CA THR A 232 8.78 3.72 26.36
C THR A 232 9.27 2.28 26.22
N LEU A 233 9.15 1.67 25.03
CA LEU A 233 9.61 0.30 24.78
C LEU A 233 11.13 0.19 24.80
N GLU A 234 11.61 -0.95 25.30
CA GLU A 234 13.03 -1.31 25.25
C GLU A 234 13.23 -2.65 24.50
N VAL A 235 14.43 -2.83 23.93
CA VAL A 235 14.80 -4.12 23.31
C VAL A 235 14.83 -5.20 24.38
N GLY A 236 14.09 -6.30 24.15
CA GLY A 236 13.92 -7.39 25.08
C GLY A 236 12.56 -7.42 25.77
N ASP A 237 11.77 -6.35 25.68
CA ASP A 237 10.42 -6.31 26.24
C ASP A 237 9.55 -7.41 25.63
N ALA A 238 8.76 -8.07 26.48
CA ALA A 238 7.80 -9.06 26.05
C ALA A 238 6.64 -8.38 25.33
N ILE A 239 6.32 -8.89 24.13
CA ILE A 239 5.19 -8.40 23.32
C ILE A 239 4.36 -9.55 22.80
N TYR A 240 3.15 -9.21 22.39
CA TYR A 240 2.17 -10.13 21.84
C TYR A 240 1.56 -9.54 20.58
N ALA A 241 1.32 -10.38 19.57
CA ALA A 241 0.59 -9.98 18.37
C ALA A 241 -0.75 -10.70 18.33
N ILE A 242 -1.82 -9.97 17.99
CA ILE A 242 -3.15 -10.52 17.75
C ILE A 242 -3.65 -10.10 16.39
N GLY A 243 -4.23 -11.05 15.65
CA GLY A 243 -4.74 -10.80 14.31
C GLY A 243 -5.36 -12.04 13.67
N ASN A 244 -5.51 -12.02 12.34
CA ASN A 244 -6.22 -13.05 11.57
C ASN A 244 -5.32 -13.65 10.48
N PRO A 245 -4.19 -14.32 10.84
CA PRO A 245 -3.22 -14.82 9.86
C PRO A 245 -3.87 -15.82 8.91
N GLY A 246 -3.75 -15.60 7.60
CA GLY A 246 -4.40 -16.43 6.59
C GLY A 246 -5.90 -16.15 6.39
N GLY A 247 -6.41 -15.06 6.98
CA GLY A 247 -7.77 -14.60 6.84
C GLY A 247 -8.67 -14.89 8.03
N ILE A 248 -9.95 -14.54 7.87
CA ILE A 248 -10.96 -14.55 8.96
C ILE A 248 -11.19 -15.92 9.60
N GLN A 249 -10.87 -17.00 8.89
CA GLN A 249 -10.96 -18.37 9.43
C GLN A 249 -10.03 -18.62 10.62
N PHE A 250 -8.98 -17.82 10.76
CA PHE A 250 -8.04 -17.87 11.89
C PHE A 250 -8.17 -16.66 12.81
N PHE A 251 -9.38 -16.14 12.92
CA PHE A 251 -9.70 -14.96 13.72
C PHE A 251 -9.12 -15.02 15.13
N GLY A 252 -8.50 -13.92 15.56
CA GLY A 252 -8.00 -13.74 16.92
C GLY A 252 -6.81 -14.63 17.27
N SER A 253 -6.02 -15.07 16.30
CA SER A 253 -4.77 -15.78 16.56
C SER A 253 -3.84 -14.91 17.37
N PHE A 254 -3.24 -15.48 18.42
CA PHE A 254 -2.43 -14.78 19.39
C PHE A 254 -1.04 -15.40 19.49
N THR A 255 -0.01 -14.61 19.21
CA THR A 255 1.39 -15.04 19.24
C THR A 255 2.20 -14.17 20.19
N ASN A 256 3.32 -14.67 20.70
CA ASN A 256 4.20 -13.92 21.59
C ASN A 256 5.61 -13.81 21.02
N GLY A 257 6.34 -12.82 21.51
CA GLY A 257 7.72 -12.56 21.15
C GLY A 257 8.34 -11.51 22.06
N MET A 258 9.40 -10.88 21.57
CA MET A 258 10.05 -9.75 22.23
C MET A 258 10.40 -8.68 21.20
N VAL A 259 10.56 -7.45 21.67
CA VAL A 259 11.12 -6.35 20.89
C VAL A 259 12.56 -6.68 20.53
N SER A 260 12.90 -6.66 19.25
CA SER A 260 14.25 -6.96 18.72
C SER A 260 15.01 -5.71 18.35
N ALA A 261 14.31 -4.65 17.91
CA ALA A 261 14.87 -3.33 17.64
C ALA A 261 13.76 -2.27 17.67
N ILE A 262 14.14 -1.02 17.92
CA ILE A 262 13.26 0.15 17.90
C ILE A 262 13.79 1.13 16.87
N GLY A 263 12.88 1.83 16.19
CA GLY A 263 13.25 2.80 15.18
C GLY A 263 13.97 2.16 13.97
N ARG A 264 13.68 0.89 13.67
CA ARG A 264 14.26 0.21 12.52
C ARG A 264 13.69 0.82 11.24
N PRO A 265 14.53 1.48 10.40
CA PRO A 265 14.06 1.97 9.12
C PRO A 265 13.68 0.76 8.24
N VAL A 266 12.48 0.80 7.69
CA VAL A 266 11.98 -0.23 6.77
C VAL A 266 11.34 0.48 5.58
N ASP A 267 11.70 0.04 4.38
CA ASP A 267 11.15 0.59 3.16
C ASP A 267 9.63 0.38 3.10
N SER A 268 8.91 1.47 3.00
CA SER A 268 7.48 1.45 2.68
C SER A 268 7.30 1.03 1.21
N PRO A 269 6.18 0.39 0.86
CA PRO A 269 5.87 0.03 -0.53
C PRO A 269 5.92 1.19 -1.53
N VAL A 270 5.84 2.41 -1.05
CA VAL A 270 5.87 3.65 -1.85
C VAL A 270 7.22 4.38 -1.76
N GLY A 271 8.29 3.70 -1.28
CA GLY A 271 9.65 4.21 -1.29
C GLY A 271 9.99 5.20 -0.18
N TYR A 272 9.28 5.15 0.96
CA TYR A 272 9.61 5.91 2.16
C TYR A 272 10.09 4.97 3.26
N GLU A 273 11.02 5.43 4.08
CA GLU A 273 11.40 4.71 5.29
C GLU A 273 10.40 5.00 6.42
N VAL A 274 9.93 3.94 7.06
CA VAL A 274 9.11 4.03 8.28
C VAL A 274 9.93 3.47 9.43
N ALA A 275 10.10 4.27 10.49
CA ALA A 275 10.76 3.81 11.71
C ALA A 275 9.85 2.83 12.45
N CYS A 276 10.12 1.54 12.34
CA CYS A 276 9.28 0.47 12.87
C CYS A 276 9.84 -0.15 14.15
N ILE A 277 8.94 -0.77 14.93
CA ILE A 277 9.28 -1.74 15.98
C ILE A 277 9.52 -3.07 15.29
N GLN A 278 10.75 -3.61 15.40
CA GLN A 278 11.06 -4.97 14.96
C GLN A 278 10.84 -5.93 16.14
N HIS A 279 10.21 -7.07 15.91
CA HIS A 279 9.87 -8.04 16.96
C HIS A 279 9.87 -9.49 16.46
N THR A 280 9.85 -10.46 17.39
CA THR A 280 9.92 -11.90 17.08
C THR A 280 8.56 -12.60 17.13
N ALA A 281 7.45 -11.93 17.50
CA ALA A 281 6.14 -12.56 17.39
C ALA A 281 5.83 -12.93 15.95
N ALA A 282 5.27 -14.12 15.73
CA ALA A 282 4.99 -14.63 14.38
C ALA A 282 3.96 -13.76 13.67
N ILE A 283 4.35 -13.17 12.55
CA ILE A 283 3.51 -12.37 11.65
C ILE A 283 3.37 -13.10 10.31
N ASN A 284 2.14 -13.17 9.82
CA ASN A 284 1.80 -13.74 8.52
C ASN A 284 0.79 -12.82 7.82
N PRO A 285 0.62 -12.93 6.49
CA PRO A 285 -0.45 -12.24 5.78
C PRO A 285 -1.80 -12.45 6.47
N GLY A 286 -2.54 -11.35 6.69
CA GLY A 286 -3.78 -11.32 7.47
C GLY A 286 -3.60 -10.76 8.90
N ASN A 287 -2.39 -10.77 9.49
CA ASN A 287 -2.10 -10.04 10.73
C ASN A 287 -1.98 -8.52 10.52
N SER A 288 -1.86 -8.05 9.28
CA SER A 288 -1.80 -6.63 8.93
C SER A 288 -3.01 -5.88 9.48
N GLY A 289 -2.75 -4.77 10.19
CA GLY A 289 -3.75 -3.97 10.89
C GLY A 289 -4.09 -4.46 12.29
N GLY A 290 -3.59 -5.64 12.69
CA GLY A 290 -3.74 -6.18 14.04
C GLY A 290 -2.79 -5.56 15.05
N ALA A 291 -3.07 -5.74 16.34
CA ALA A 291 -2.33 -5.14 17.43
C ALA A 291 -0.99 -5.80 17.71
N LEU A 292 0.04 -5.00 17.99
CA LEU A 292 1.20 -5.36 18.80
C LEU A 292 0.96 -4.85 20.21
N VAL A 293 1.06 -5.73 21.22
CA VAL A 293 0.59 -5.49 22.60
C VAL A 293 1.72 -5.73 23.60
N ASN A 294 1.86 -4.86 24.59
CA ASN A 294 2.83 -5.00 25.67
C ASN A 294 2.36 -5.95 26.77
N GLY A 295 3.18 -6.18 27.82
CA GLY A 295 2.89 -7.02 28.97
C GLY A 295 1.72 -6.55 29.84
N HIS A 296 1.19 -5.35 29.63
CA HIS A 296 0.03 -4.78 30.34
C HIS A 296 -1.26 -4.84 29.52
N GLY A 297 -1.23 -5.47 28.34
CA GLY A 297 -2.37 -5.56 27.44
C GLY A 297 -2.74 -4.22 26.80
N GLN A 298 -1.76 -3.36 26.58
CA GLN A 298 -1.90 -2.08 25.88
C GLN A 298 -1.23 -2.16 24.52
N ILE A 299 -1.81 -1.51 23.50
CA ILE A 299 -1.29 -1.51 22.14
C ILE A 299 -0.10 -0.55 22.05
N VAL A 300 1.02 -1.06 21.57
CA VAL A 300 2.26 -0.31 21.33
C VAL A 300 2.59 -0.17 19.86
N GLY A 301 1.82 -0.82 18.98
CA GLY A 301 1.98 -0.68 17.53
C GLY A 301 0.92 -1.43 16.74
N ILE A 302 0.90 -1.19 15.44
CA ILE A 302 0.04 -1.86 14.45
C ILE A 302 0.92 -2.72 13.54
N ASN A 303 0.69 -4.02 13.54
CA ASN A 303 1.45 -4.96 12.72
C ASN A 303 1.20 -4.75 11.23
N SER A 304 2.27 -4.77 10.41
CA SER A 304 2.17 -4.77 8.95
C SER A 304 3.02 -5.88 8.35
N SER A 305 2.39 -6.81 7.64
CA SER A 305 3.09 -7.86 6.90
C SER A 305 3.69 -7.35 5.58
N LYS A 306 3.24 -6.21 5.08
CA LYS A 306 3.75 -5.60 3.84
C LYS A 306 5.11 -4.92 4.06
N ILE A 307 5.34 -4.41 5.27
CA ILE A 307 6.62 -3.85 5.72
C ILE A 307 7.60 -4.98 6.04
N ALA A 308 7.11 -6.15 6.45
CA ALA A 308 7.94 -7.32 6.71
C ALA A 308 8.51 -7.87 5.39
N SER A 309 9.85 -7.89 5.24
CA SER A 309 10.48 -8.61 4.13
C SER A 309 10.14 -10.10 4.23
N THR A 310 9.59 -10.69 3.16
CA THR A 310 9.29 -12.12 3.08
C THR A 310 10.54 -12.99 3.08
N ASP A 311 11.71 -12.39 3.00
CA ASP A 311 13.00 -13.09 2.88
C ASP A 311 13.57 -13.55 4.22
N PHE A 312 13.00 -13.11 5.35
CA PHE A 312 13.53 -13.42 6.69
C PHE A 312 12.44 -13.95 7.62
N GLU A 313 12.51 -15.23 7.94
CA GLU A 313 11.64 -15.85 8.94
C GLU A 313 11.92 -15.30 10.36
N GLY A 314 10.87 -15.09 11.14
CA GLY A 314 10.97 -14.66 12.54
C GLY A 314 11.25 -13.17 12.74
N MET A 315 11.10 -12.36 11.70
CA MET A 315 11.16 -10.90 11.78
C MET A 315 9.78 -10.30 11.51
N GLY A 316 9.12 -9.81 12.56
CA GLY A 316 7.89 -9.03 12.48
C GLY A 316 8.18 -7.55 12.60
N PHE A 317 7.31 -6.72 12.01
CA PHE A 317 7.39 -5.27 12.08
C PHE A 317 6.03 -4.67 12.40
N ALA A 318 6.05 -3.63 13.22
CA ALA A 318 4.86 -2.86 13.56
C ALA A 318 5.16 -1.35 13.48
N VAL A 319 4.18 -0.59 13.03
CA VAL A 319 4.19 0.87 13.08
C VAL A 319 3.98 1.29 14.53
N PRO A 320 4.88 2.10 15.15
CA PRO A 320 4.78 2.51 16.54
C PRO A 320 3.47 3.24 16.85
N SER A 321 2.91 3.06 18.04
CA SER A 321 1.66 3.71 18.48
C SER A 321 1.75 5.24 18.46
N THR A 322 2.92 5.83 18.70
CA THR A 322 3.16 7.27 18.60
C THR A 322 2.98 7.76 17.15
N THR A 323 3.56 7.05 16.18
CA THR A 323 3.35 7.32 14.74
C THR A 323 1.89 7.09 14.34
N VAL A 324 1.29 5.97 14.80
CA VAL A 324 -0.13 5.66 14.53
C VAL A 324 -1.03 6.81 15.01
N LYS A 325 -0.77 7.34 16.22
CA LYS A 325 -1.53 8.48 16.77
C LYS A 325 -1.46 9.71 15.87
N GLU A 326 -0.25 10.11 15.43
CA GLU A 326 -0.04 11.27 14.57
C GLU A 326 -0.83 11.16 13.25
N ILE A 327 -0.84 9.97 12.67
CA ILE A 327 -1.55 9.70 11.42
C ILE A 327 -3.05 9.66 11.65
N VAL A 328 -3.52 8.89 12.63
CA VAL A 328 -4.95 8.70 12.93
C VAL A 328 -5.62 10.02 13.30
N ASP A 329 -4.97 10.88 14.10
CA ASP A 329 -5.50 12.20 14.45
C ASP A 329 -5.71 13.07 13.20
N GLN A 330 -4.80 12.99 12.22
CA GLN A 330 -4.96 13.69 10.94
C GLN A 330 -6.06 13.07 10.06
N LEU A 331 -6.16 11.75 10.02
CA LEU A 331 -7.22 11.07 9.28
C LEU A 331 -8.60 11.40 9.86
N ILE A 332 -8.75 11.43 11.18
CA ILE A 332 -9.99 11.83 11.85
C ILE A 332 -10.34 13.28 11.51
N LYS A 333 -9.36 14.17 11.60
CA LYS A 333 -9.55 15.62 11.43
C LYS A 333 -9.81 16.02 9.98
N ASN A 334 -9.07 15.46 9.02
CA ASN A 334 -8.97 15.93 7.65
C ASN A 334 -9.38 14.89 6.61
N GLY A 335 -9.60 13.62 6.99
CA GLY A 335 -9.77 12.50 6.08
C GLY A 335 -8.47 12.05 5.39
N ARG A 336 -7.37 12.77 5.60
CA ARG A 336 -6.05 12.51 5.00
C ARG A 336 -4.93 13.11 5.83
N VAL A 337 -3.71 12.66 5.60
CA VAL A 337 -2.51 13.31 6.14
C VAL A 337 -2.24 14.57 5.32
N THR A 338 -2.01 15.69 6.00
CA THR A 338 -1.80 17.01 5.40
C THR A 338 -0.41 17.56 5.72
N ASN A 339 -0.02 18.62 5.01
CA ASN A 339 1.26 19.32 5.19
C ASN A 339 2.52 18.44 5.00
N ARG A 340 2.42 17.31 4.35
CA ARG A 340 3.56 16.46 4.02
C ARG A 340 4.22 16.99 2.75
N PRO A 341 5.51 17.37 2.80
CA PRO A 341 6.21 17.87 1.61
C PRO A 341 6.50 16.73 0.64
N ALA A 342 6.40 17.02 -0.66
CA ALA A 342 6.73 16.08 -1.73
C ALA A 342 7.27 16.83 -2.96
N LEU A 343 8.00 16.12 -3.82
CA LEU A 343 8.34 16.61 -5.17
C LEU A 343 7.16 16.52 -6.14
N GLY A 344 6.14 15.74 -5.79
CA GLY A 344 5.02 15.42 -6.68
C GLY A 344 5.43 14.58 -7.87
N ILE A 345 6.22 13.54 -7.64
CA ILE A 345 6.65 12.56 -8.64
C ILE A 345 6.48 11.14 -8.10
N GLN A 346 6.31 10.18 -9.00
CA GLN A 346 6.65 8.79 -8.75
C GLN A 346 8.06 8.55 -9.27
N PHE A 347 8.85 7.75 -8.57
CA PHE A 347 10.23 7.48 -8.95
C PHE A 347 10.58 6.02 -8.69
N MET A 348 11.67 5.57 -9.33
CA MET A 348 12.26 4.27 -9.06
C MET A 348 13.79 4.39 -9.02
N PRO A 349 14.50 3.55 -8.24
CA PRO A 349 15.95 3.48 -8.30
C PRO A 349 16.45 3.14 -9.71
N ASN A 350 17.58 3.72 -10.12
CA ASN A 350 18.15 3.47 -11.44
C ASN A 350 18.46 1.98 -11.69
N THR A 351 18.67 1.20 -10.63
CA THR A 351 18.95 -0.24 -10.66
C THR A 351 17.76 -1.08 -11.15
N GLN A 352 16.55 -0.56 -11.10
CA GLN A 352 15.36 -1.24 -11.62
C GLN A 352 15.21 -1.13 -13.15
N SER A 353 16.03 -0.30 -13.81
CA SER A 353 16.05 -0.17 -15.28
C SER A 353 17.44 -0.47 -15.82
N GLN A 354 17.56 -1.50 -16.68
CA GLN A 354 18.83 -1.86 -17.31
C GLN A 354 19.43 -0.70 -18.11
N VAL A 355 18.61 0.06 -18.83
CA VAL A 355 19.05 1.20 -19.65
C VAL A 355 19.66 2.27 -18.77
N HIS A 356 18.95 2.69 -17.71
CA HIS A 356 19.42 3.73 -16.79
C HIS A 356 20.66 3.27 -16.01
N SER A 357 20.72 2.02 -15.57
CA SER A 357 21.92 1.45 -14.93
C SER A 357 23.17 1.50 -15.84
N ILE A 358 23.00 1.26 -17.15
CA ILE A 358 24.10 1.37 -18.13
C ILE A 358 24.49 2.84 -18.28
N ILE A 359 23.53 3.76 -18.40
CA ILE A 359 23.79 5.20 -18.53
C ILE A 359 24.53 5.73 -17.30
N VAL A 360 24.10 5.36 -16.08
CA VAL A 360 24.79 5.72 -14.83
C VAL A 360 26.26 5.29 -14.87
N LYS A 361 26.53 4.03 -15.21
CA LYS A 361 27.88 3.47 -15.27
C LYS A 361 28.73 4.08 -16.39
N THR A 362 28.15 4.34 -17.57
CA THR A 362 28.88 4.82 -18.74
C THR A 362 29.23 6.30 -18.64
N ASN A 363 28.41 7.10 -17.95
CA ASN A 363 28.59 8.54 -17.79
C ASN A 363 29.14 8.93 -16.41
N ASP A 364 29.56 7.96 -15.59
CA ASP A 364 30.08 8.18 -14.24
C ASP A 364 29.13 9.01 -13.37
N LEU A 365 27.83 8.69 -13.42
CA LEU A 365 26.80 9.35 -12.63
C LEU A 365 26.67 8.69 -11.24
N PRO A 366 26.12 9.43 -10.24
CA PRO A 366 25.96 8.92 -8.88
C PRO A 366 25.11 7.64 -8.82
N SER A 367 25.53 6.67 -8.00
CA SER A 367 24.89 5.35 -7.91
C SER A 367 23.47 5.37 -7.33
N GLY A 368 23.18 6.34 -6.47
CA GLY A 368 21.86 6.53 -5.87
C GLY A 368 20.88 7.37 -6.72
N SER A 369 21.22 7.62 -8.02
CA SER A 369 20.33 8.34 -8.92
C SER A 369 18.97 7.65 -9.02
N ILE A 370 17.89 8.45 -9.05
CA ILE A 370 16.51 7.98 -9.20
C ILE A 370 15.92 8.40 -10.54
N ILE A 371 15.11 7.53 -11.12
CA ILE A 371 14.40 7.77 -12.38
C ILE A 371 13.05 8.40 -12.06
N ILE A 372 12.70 9.49 -12.71
CA ILE A 372 11.36 10.07 -12.64
C ILE A 372 10.44 9.21 -13.51
N ASP A 373 9.58 8.42 -12.87
CA ASP A 373 8.63 7.55 -13.54
C ASP A 373 7.39 8.34 -14.00
N THR A 374 6.83 9.15 -13.10
CA THR A 374 5.64 9.97 -13.38
C THR A 374 5.78 11.33 -12.71
N ILE A 375 5.39 12.40 -13.41
CA ILE A 375 5.25 13.75 -12.85
C ILE A 375 3.77 13.99 -12.56
N MET A 376 3.42 14.06 -11.27
CA MET A 376 2.05 14.18 -10.82
C MET A 376 1.45 15.56 -11.13
N ILE A 377 0.13 15.62 -11.28
CA ILE A 377 -0.58 16.88 -11.45
C ILE A 377 -0.37 17.75 -10.19
N GLY A 378 0.03 18.99 -10.40
CA GLY A 378 0.34 19.93 -9.32
C GLY A 378 1.80 19.94 -8.87
N SER A 379 2.65 19.02 -9.36
CA SER A 379 4.09 19.08 -9.15
C SER A 379 4.68 20.38 -9.74
N ASP A 380 5.58 21.02 -9.01
CA ASP A 380 6.31 22.21 -9.50
C ASP A 380 7.32 21.86 -10.63
N LEU A 381 7.59 20.57 -10.85
CA LEU A 381 8.39 20.08 -11.99
C LEU A 381 7.67 20.22 -13.33
N GLN A 382 6.33 20.29 -13.33
CA GLN A 382 5.58 20.57 -14.55
C GLN A 382 6.06 21.89 -15.16
N ASN A 383 6.31 21.89 -16.45
CA ASN A 383 6.77 23.07 -17.22
C ASN A 383 8.21 23.57 -16.90
N LYS A 384 9.05 22.78 -16.25
CA LYS A 384 10.46 23.11 -15.99
C LYS A 384 11.46 22.37 -16.88
N GLY A 385 10.97 21.73 -17.95
CA GLY A 385 11.82 21.02 -18.92
C GLY A 385 12.27 19.65 -18.43
N VAL A 386 11.74 19.17 -17.31
CA VAL A 386 11.93 17.81 -16.80
C VAL A 386 10.81 16.93 -17.36
N VAL A 387 11.15 15.73 -17.78
CA VAL A 387 10.20 14.76 -18.34
C VAL A 387 10.34 13.40 -17.68
N GLU A 388 9.33 12.57 -17.82
CA GLU A 388 9.37 11.16 -17.39
C GLU A 388 10.51 10.42 -18.13
N GLY A 389 11.27 9.62 -17.40
CA GLY A 389 12.49 8.97 -17.85
C GLY A 389 13.77 9.78 -17.57
N ASP A 390 13.69 11.04 -17.16
CA ASP A 390 14.85 11.77 -16.66
C ASP A 390 15.31 11.21 -15.31
N MET A 391 16.54 11.46 -14.93
CA MET A 391 17.07 11.07 -13.62
C MET A 391 17.38 12.28 -12.75
N ILE A 392 17.06 12.18 -11.46
CA ILE A 392 17.59 13.07 -10.44
C ILE A 392 18.94 12.46 -10.00
N ILE A 393 20.01 13.18 -10.20
CA ILE A 393 21.39 12.74 -9.93
C ILE A 393 22.04 13.54 -8.78
N GLY A 394 21.36 14.54 -8.25
CA GLY A 394 21.84 15.35 -7.14
C GLY A 394 20.80 16.30 -6.60
N VAL A 395 21.01 16.77 -5.37
CA VAL A 395 20.15 17.71 -4.68
C VAL A 395 20.97 18.72 -3.88
N ASN A 396 20.62 20.01 -3.97
CA ASN A 396 21.27 21.10 -3.26
C ASN A 396 22.81 21.10 -3.39
N GLY A 397 23.31 20.78 -4.61
CA GLY A 397 24.73 20.75 -4.93
C GLY A 397 25.51 19.52 -4.44
N LYS A 398 24.82 18.54 -3.89
CA LYS A 398 25.38 17.21 -3.52
C LYS A 398 24.94 16.17 -4.52
N ASP A 399 25.85 15.31 -4.93
CA ASP A 399 25.53 14.15 -5.78
C ASP A 399 24.73 13.11 -4.97
N LEU A 400 23.86 12.38 -5.64
CA LEU A 400 22.96 11.41 -5.04
C LEU A 400 23.64 10.03 -5.00
N ASP A 401 24.51 9.81 -4.02
CA ASP A 401 25.21 8.52 -3.84
C ASP A 401 24.29 7.43 -3.29
N ASP A 402 23.27 7.85 -2.51
CA ASP A 402 22.18 7.03 -2.01
C ASP A 402 20.86 7.80 -2.23
N TYR A 403 19.83 7.13 -2.76
CA TYR A 403 18.52 7.77 -3.00
C TYR A 403 17.82 8.17 -1.71
N ASN A 404 18.13 7.56 -0.56
CA ASN A 404 17.57 7.93 0.73
C ASN A 404 17.93 9.37 1.14
N MET A 405 19.04 9.90 0.65
CA MET A 405 19.45 11.30 0.91
C MET A 405 18.38 12.32 0.49
N ILE A 406 17.71 12.10 -0.64
CA ILE A 406 16.65 13.03 -1.09
C ILE A 406 15.36 12.82 -0.31
N LEU A 407 15.05 11.59 0.09
CA LEU A 407 13.89 11.28 0.92
C LEU A 407 14.01 11.93 2.30
N GLU A 408 15.13 11.72 2.99
CA GLU A 408 15.43 12.37 4.28
C GLU A 408 15.37 13.90 4.19
N LEU A 409 15.89 14.46 3.09
CA LEU A 409 15.86 15.91 2.89
C LEU A 409 14.43 16.42 2.74
N ILE A 410 13.58 15.70 1.99
CA ILE A 410 12.17 16.05 1.81
C ILE A 410 11.42 15.95 3.14
N GLU A 411 11.61 14.87 3.90
CA GLU A 411 10.97 14.67 5.20
C GLU A 411 11.30 15.75 6.22
N ASN A 412 12.54 16.22 6.21
CA ASN A 412 13.00 17.31 7.08
C ASN A 412 12.67 18.73 6.54
N SER A 413 11.97 18.82 5.41
CA SER A 413 11.55 20.08 4.77
C SER A 413 10.08 20.39 5.08
N LYS A 414 9.61 21.53 4.58
CA LYS A 414 8.19 21.94 4.65
C LYS A 414 7.61 22.14 3.26
N VAL A 415 6.31 22.01 3.16
CA VAL A 415 5.58 22.38 1.94
C VAL A 415 5.91 23.84 1.62
N GLY A 416 6.37 24.07 0.41
CA GLY A 416 6.79 25.40 -0.07
C GLY A 416 8.28 25.65 -0.03
N ASP A 417 9.09 24.82 0.64
CA ASP A 417 10.55 24.91 0.57
C ASP A 417 11.04 24.64 -0.86
N VAL A 418 12.18 25.23 -1.21
CA VAL A 418 12.75 25.12 -2.55
C VAL A 418 14.03 24.30 -2.52
N LEU A 419 14.06 23.24 -3.31
CA LEU A 419 15.24 22.42 -3.55
C LEU A 419 15.83 22.73 -4.92
N THR A 420 17.14 22.61 -5.06
CA THR A 420 17.82 22.61 -6.35
C THR A 420 18.15 21.19 -6.73
N LEU A 421 17.45 20.66 -7.74
CA LEU A 421 17.71 19.31 -8.26
C LEU A 421 18.70 19.39 -9.42
N LYS A 422 19.63 18.45 -9.49
CA LYS A 422 20.50 18.22 -10.62
C LYS A 422 19.89 17.10 -11.46
N ILE A 423 19.45 17.42 -12.65
CA ILE A 423 18.72 16.54 -13.55
C ILE A 423 19.65 16.02 -14.66
N CYS A 424 19.60 14.75 -14.92
CA CYS A 424 20.17 14.14 -16.13
C CYS A 424 19.04 13.80 -17.09
N HIS A 425 18.88 14.62 -18.14
CA HIS A 425 17.94 14.37 -19.23
C HIS A 425 18.54 13.37 -20.21
N ILE A 426 17.72 12.45 -20.70
CA ILE A 426 18.10 11.37 -21.64
C ILE A 426 17.25 11.55 -22.90
N ASP A 427 17.91 11.87 -24.02
CA ASP A 427 17.21 12.01 -25.30
C ASP A 427 16.88 10.64 -25.94
N ALA A 428 16.11 10.66 -27.04
CA ALA A 428 15.72 9.46 -27.78
C ALA A 428 16.90 8.66 -28.36
N ASN A 429 18.11 9.24 -28.40
CA ASN A 429 19.35 8.61 -28.85
C ASN A 429 20.25 8.19 -27.67
N TYR A 430 19.71 8.18 -26.45
CA TYR A 430 20.43 7.89 -25.21
C TYR A 430 21.56 8.86 -24.88
N LYS A 431 21.56 10.05 -25.49
CA LYS A 431 22.53 11.09 -25.15
C LYS A 431 22.04 11.82 -23.89
N THR A 432 22.97 12.01 -22.97
CA THR A 432 22.71 12.69 -21.70
C THR A 432 22.99 14.18 -21.77
N SER A 433 22.20 14.99 -21.08
CA SER A 433 22.49 16.38 -20.77
C SER A 433 22.12 16.68 -19.33
N ILE A 434 22.95 17.45 -18.64
CA ILE A 434 22.80 17.74 -17.21
C ILE A 434 22.48 19.20 -17.03
N PHE A 435 21.48 19.49 -16.19
CA PHE A 435 21.09 20.85 -15.82
C PHE A 435 20.52 20.89 -14.42
N ASP A 436 20.56 22.07 -13.79
CA ASP A 436 19.96 22.29 -12.50
C ASP A 436 18.56 22.90 -12.65
N VAL A 437 17.64 22.48 -11.78
CA VAL A 437 16.28 23.01 -11.72
C VAL A 437 15.89 23.30 -10.27
N GLN A 438 15.36 24.50 -10.01
CA GLN A 438 14.76 24.80 -8.72
C GLN A 438 13.33 24.30 -8.68
N VAL A 439 13.01 23.54 -7.62
CA VAL A 439 11.71 22.89 -7.42
C VAL A 439 11.18 23.28 -6.05
N LYS A 440 9.96 23.77 -6.04
CA LYS A 440 9.22 24.02 -4.81
C LYS A 440 8.52 22.75 -4.37
N LEU A 441 8.72 22.32 -3.12
CA LEU A 441 8.00 21.18 -2.55
C LEU A 441 6.52 21.51 -2.45
N VAL A 442 5.71 20.60 -2.95
CA VAL A 442 4.24 20.67 -2.92
C VAL A 442 3.71 19.79 -1.79
N GLU A 443 2.44 19.96 -1.43
CA GLU A 443 1.77 19.02 -0.53
C GLU A 443 1.60 17.67 -1.24
N ASP A 444 1.92 16.59 -0.55
CA ASP A 444 1.75 15.25 -1.08
C ASP A 444 0.27 14.93 -1.31
N SER A 445 -0.12 14.82 -2.56
CA SER A 445 -1.47 14.47 -2.98
C SER A 445 -1.62 12.99 -3.37
N SER A 446 -0.53 12.22 -3.35
CA SER A 446 -0.51 10.82 -3.84
C SER A 446 -1.27 9.85 -2.93
N VAL A 447 -1.70 10.29 -1.76
CA VAL A 447 -2.12 9.43 -0.64
C VAL A 447 -3.64 9.41 -0.42
N SER A 448 -4.42 10.13 -1.24
CA SER A 448 -5.85 10.35 -0.94
C SER A 448 -6.85 9.65 -1.86
N GLU A 449 -6.42 8.97 -2.92
CA GLU A 449 -7.33 8.24 -3.80
C GLU A 449 -6.96 6.76 -3.89
N PRO A 450 -7.93 5.83 -3.68
CA PRO A 450 -7.71 4.39 -3.89
C PRO A 450 -7.26 4.11 -5.32
N GLN A 451 -6.28 3.25 -5.50
CA GLN A 451 -5.74 2.90 -6.82
C GLN A 451 -6.81 2.26 -7.71
N GLU A 452 -6.90 2.65 -8.98
CA GLU A 452 -7.68 1.91 -9.98
C GLU A 452 -7.17 0.48 -10.12
N GLU A 453 -8.10 -0.49 -10.26
CA GLU A 453 -7.82 -1.93 -10.29
C GLU A 453 -6.68 -2.27 -11.28
N ALA A 454 -5.49 -2.53 -10.77
CA ALA A 454 -4.47 -3.27 -11.53
C ALA A 454 -4.96 -4.71 -11.73
N GLU A 455 -4.90 -5.23 -12.95
CA GLU A 455 -5.30 -6.60 -13.28
C GLU A 455 -4.64 -7.61 -12.34
N MET A 456 -5.47 -8.36 -11.62
CA MET A 456 -5.08 -9.33 -10.60
C MET A 456 -4.15 -10.38 -11.20
N GLN A 457 -2.86 -10.35 -10.84
CA GLN A 457 -2.02 -11.54 -10.95
C GLN A 457 -2.50 -12.53 -9.89
N THR A 458 -3.26 -13.52 -10.33
CA THR A 458 -3.65 -14.65 -9.48
C THR A 458 -2.39 -15.41 -9.08
N PHE A 459 -1.98 -15.26 -7.83
CA PHE A 459 -1.02 -16.18 -7.23
C PHE A 459 -1.73 -17.54 -7.04
N PRO A 460 -1.24 -18.62 -7.65
CA PRO A 460 -1.80 -19.93 -7.39
C PRO A 460 -1.45 -20.33 -5.96
N PHE A 461 -2.45 -20.44 -5.09
CA PHE A 461 -2.28 -21.10 -3.82
C PHE A 461 -2.01 -22.60 -4.09
N PRO A 462 -0.93 -23.20 -3.53
CA PRO A 462 -0.54 -24.58 -3.82
C PRO A 462 -1.26 -25.59 -2.91
N PHE A 463 -2.54 -25.43 -2.62
CA PHE A 463 -3.31 -26.39 -1.84
C PHE A 463 -4.67 -26.67 -2.49
N ASP A 464 -4.66 -27.55 -3.52
CA ASP A 464 -5.81 -28.37 -3.87
C ASP A 464 -5.80 -29.57 -2.91
N TYR A 465 -6.87 -29.73 -2.12
CA TYR A 465 -7.22 -30.96 -1.43
C TYR A 465 -8.33 -31.68 -2.21
#